data_f7ce27d0e09b97208a4be067508494e5
#
_entry.id   f7ce27d0e09b97208a4be067508494e5
#
_cell.length_a   1.000
_cell.length_b   1.000
_cell.length_c   1.000
_cell.angle_alpha   90.00
_cell.angle_beta   90.00
_cell.angle_gamma   90.00
#
_symmetry.space_group_name_H-M   'P 1'
#
loop_
_entity.id
_entity.type
_entity.pdbx_description
1 polymer ?
#
loop_
_entity_poly.entity_id
_entity_poly.type
_entity_poly.pdbx_seq_one_letter_code
_entity_poly.pdbx_strand_id
1 'polypeptide(L)'
;MNGILLLCDEPAAYQSELKKLDKILSMSFHNVLQLCIAGDNALFSRSELEKALADGQDERVRKAAIERFTQILEQCNFVLVHGVAGADLRELNLQIAKDLNIPVCGFYPNEIAARIGTRLITAAKAVSFASIYEDKISFSALRPAQEGANSKKSELYGKNSACQSGAIELDKVVADKSYFTDAANSTRCEILTPLKFESKLYAKARANVKTVVLPESDDERILRAAAIIKQSGAANLILLGREDEVQKSANKLGLDLSGVKILDPQTDASLEKFARDLYELRKAKGMSEAQARDLVRDRTYFGTMLVYEGLADAMVSGAGTTTAETIRPALQIIKTKPGIASVSGAFIMCLDTQALLFADCAVAPSPSAEYLAGIAISSAATAKAFGLEPRVAMLSYSSGDSGSGESVEFIKTATQKAREKAPELLIDGPLQFDAAVDAAVAKKKMPGSAVAGRANVFIFPDLNCGNICYKAVQRTAGAVAIGPILQGLKKPVNDLSRGCKVTDIVNTILISAIQAGEN
;
A
#
# COMPACT_ATOMS: atom_id res chain seq x y z
N MET A 1 1.77 17.78 9.25
CA MET A 1 1.95 16.79 10.35
C MET A 1 0.65 16.69 11.13
N ASN A 2 0.08 15.48 11.26
CA ASN A 2 -1.25 15.29 11.87
C ASN A 2 -1.19 14.69 13.29
N GLY A 3 0.00 14.46 13.80
CA GLY A 3 0.21 13.94 15.14
C GLY A 3 1.69 13.72 15.43
N ILE A 4 1.97 13.36 16.66
CA ILE A 4 3.30 13.04 17.18
C ILE A 4 3.17 11.90 18.19
N LEU A 5 4.12 10.96 18.18
CA LEU A 5 4.21 9.92 19.22
C LEU A 5 5.23 10.33 20.28
N LEU A 6 4.81 10.29 21.54
CA LEU A 6 5.68 10.47 22.69
C LEU A 6 6.35 9.14 23.05
N LEU A 7 7.67 9.10 22.95
CA LEU A 7 8.50 7.99 23.39
C LEU A 7 9.11 8.34 24.73
N CYS A 8 8.54 7.81 25.80
CA CYS A 8 8.93 8.10 27.17
C CYS A 8 8.90 6.82 28.01
N ASP A 9 10.07 6.36 28.46
CA ASP A 9 10.18 5.10 29.22
C ASP A 9 9.60 5.26 30.64
N GLU A 10 9.75 6.45 31.24
CA GLU A 10 9.32 6.78 32.62
C GLU A 10 8.52 8.10 32.63
N PRO A 11 7.24 8.13 32.25
CA PRO A 11 6.45 9.36 32.14
C PRO A 11 6.38 10.17 33.47
N ALA A 12 6.44 9.48 34.60
CA ALA A 12 6.41 10.13 35.89
C ALA A 12 7.63 11.07 36.15
N ALA A 13 8.77 10.78 35.53
CA ALA A 13 9.97 11.59 35.63
C ALA A 13 9.92 12.91 34.81
N TYR A 14 8.99 13.03 33.87
CA TYR A 14 8.91 14.15 32.88
C TYR A 14 7.60 14.92 32.96
N GLN A 15 6.94 14.95 34.10
CA GLN A 15 5.61 15.59 34.25
C GLN A 15 5.63 17.09 33.94
N SER A 16 6.72 17.81 34.26
CA SER A 16 6.88 19.24 33.98
C SER A 16 6.96 19.47 32.48
N GLU A 17 7.82 18.72 31.78
CA GLU A 17 8.07 18.83 30.35
C GLU A 17 6.84 18.43 29.52
N LEU A 18 6.12 17.39 29.96
CA LEU A 18 4.86 16.97 29.35
C LEU A 18 3.79 18.08 29.42
N LYS A 19 3.63 18.76 30.59
CA LYS A 19 2.73 19.90 30.73
C LYS A 19 3.11 21.07 29.83
N LYS A 20 4.41 21.36 29.70
CA LYS A 20 4.91 22.40 28.81
C LYS A 20 4.63 22.05 27.33
N LEU A 21 4.87 20.79 26.95
CA LEU A 21 4.58 20.31 25.59
C LEU A 21 3.08 20.39 25.26
N ASP A 22 2.19 19.96 26.17
CA ASP A 22 0.74 20.09 26.02
C ASP A 22 0.33 21.54 25.76
N LYS A 23 0.92 22.49 26.50
CA LYS A 23 0.66 23.91 26.32
C LYS A 23 1.14 24.39 24.94
N ILE A 24 2.33 23.98 24.49
CA ILE A 24 2.85 24.31 23.16
C ILE A 24 1.90 23.78 22.06
N LEU A 25 1.45 22.54 22.19
CA LEU A 25 0.54 21.90 21.23
C LEU A 25 -0.82 22.62 21.17
N SER A 26 -1.40 22.93 22.34
CA SER A 26 -2.69 23.64 22.42
C SER A 26 -2.62 25.06 21.81
N MET A 27 -1.46 25.71 21.85
CA MET A 27 -1.24 27.01 21.20
C MET A 27 -0.94 26.89 19.71
N SER A 28 -0.39 25.74 19.26
CA SER A 28 0.04 25.52 17.89
C SER A 28 -1.05 24.94 16.99
N PHE A 29 -2.01 24.19 17.56
CA PHE A 29 -3.08 23.52 16.86
C PHE A 29 -4.45 23.85 17.48
N HIS A 30 -5.45 24.02 16.64
CA HIS A 30 -6.78 24.47 17.08
C HIS A 30 -7.54 23.41 17.90
N ASN A 31 -7.34 22.13 17.60
CA ASN A 31 -7.97 21.02 18.32
C ASN A 31 -6.99 19.86 18.42
N VAL A 32 -6.52 19.58 19.64
CA VAL A 32 -5.58 18.49 19.96
C VAL A 32 -6.32 17.44 20.77
N LEU A 33 -6.36 16.21 20.27
CA LEU A 33 -6.86 15.06 21.03
C LEU A 33 -5.71 14.09 21.37
N GLN A 34 -5.93 13.30 22.41
CA GLN A 34 -4.93 12.34 22.89
C GLN A 34 -5.34 10.91 22.57
N LEU A 35 -4.37 10.08 22.21
CA LEU A 35 -4.51 8.63 22.06
C LEU A 35 -3.49 7.94 22.97
N CYS A 36 -3.96 7.25 24.00
CA CYS A 36 -3.12 6.41 24.85
C CYS A 36 -3.18 4.96 24.35
N ILE A 37 -2.04 4.33 24.10
CA ILE A 37 -1.97 2.94 23.61
C ILE A 37 -2.26 1.96 24.74
N ALA A 38 -1.70 2.16 25.94
CA ALA A 38 -1.96 1.30 27.09
C ALA A 38 -2.01 2.09 28.39
N GLY A 39 -2.86 1.68 29.32
CA GLY A 39 -3.08 2.30 30.62
C GLY A 39 -4.56 2.48 30.97
N ASP A 40 -4.84 3.35 31.95
CA ASP A 40 -6.20 3.72 32.30
C ASP A 40 -6.81 4.60 31.18
N ASN A 41 -8.04 4.29 30.78
CA ASN A 41 -8.74 4.94 29.66
C ASN A 41 -7.97 4.89 28.30
N ALA A 42 -7.09 3.92 28.13
CA ALA A 42 -6.32 3.70 26.92
C ALA A 42 -7.00 2.68 25.99
N LEU A 43 -6.36 2.43 24.84
CA LEU A 43 -6.81 1.45 23.86
C LEU A 43 -6.78 0.02 24.42
N PHE A 44 -5.76 -0.27 25.25
CA PHE A 44 -5.59 -1.53 25.99
C PHE A 44 -5.31 -1.24 27.47
N SER A 45 -5.80 -2.08 28.36
CA SER A 45 -5.23 -2.15 29.71
C SER A 45 -3.79 -2.69 29.63
N ARG A 46 -2.97 -2.43 30.65
CA ARG A 46 -1.58 -2.92 30.67
C ARG A 46 -1.51 -4.46 30.56
N SER A 47 -2.39 -5.17 31.28
CA SER A 47 -2.46 -6.63 31.27
C SER A 47 -2.90 -7.22 29.93
N GLU A 48 -3.86 -6.57 29.24
CA GLU A 48 -4.27 -6.98 27.89
C GLU A 48 -3.15 -6.82 26.87
N LEU A 49 -2.41 -5.71 26.95
CA LEU A 49 -1.26 -5.49 26.08
C LEU A 49 -0.17 -6.55 26.32
N GLU A 50 0.22 -6.76 27.59
CA GLU A 50 1.26 -7.75 27.95
C GLU A 50 0.87 -9.16 27.49
N LYS A 51 -0.40 -9.54 27.65
CA LYS A 51 -0.91 -10.80 27.14
C LYS A 51 -0.86 -10.87 25.61
N ALA A 52 -1.31 -9.84 24.91
CA ALA A 52 -1.26 -9.81 23.45
C ALA A 52 0.17 -9.93 22.92
N LEU A 53 1.15 -9.28 23.56
CA LEU A 53 2.55 -9.36 23.17
C LEU A 53 3.16 -10.73 23.50
N ALA A 54 2.84 -11.33 24.66
CA ALA A 54 3.27 -12.68 25.00
C ALA A 54 2.74 -13.74 24.03
N ASP A 55 1.54 -13.53 23.52
CA ASP A 55 0.89 -14.39 22.51
C ASP A 55 1.35 -14.10 21.06
N GLY A 56 2.32 -13.17 20.84
CA GLY A 56 2.80 -12.76 19.52
C GLY A 56 1.79 -11.99 18.69
N GLN A 57 0.84 -11.30 19.33
CA GLN A 57 -0.26 -10.54 18.70
C GLN A 57 0.03 -9.03 18.59
N ASP A 58 1.28 -8.64 18.42
CA ASP A 58 1.69 -7.24 18.24
C ASP A 58 0.98 -6.56 17.05
N GLU A 59 0.75 -7.31 15.97
CA GLU A 59 0.00 -6.83 14.80
C GLU A 59 -1.43 -6.41 15.17
N ARG A 60 -2.10 -7.12 16.08
CA ARG A 60 -3.44 -6.75 16.56
C ARG A 60 -3.41 -5.40 17.29
N VAL A 61 -2.38 -5.17 18.12
CA VAL A 61 -2.21 -3.90 18.84
C VAL A 61 -2.01 -2.74 17.85
N ARG A 62 -1.18 -2.95 16.85
CA ARG A 62 -0.86 -1.97 15.81
C ARG A 62 -2.07 -1.64 14.92
N LYS A 63 -2.86 -2.65 14.51
CA LYS A 63 -4.11 -2.45 13.75
C LYS A 63 -5.11 -1.63 14.55
N ALA A 64 -5.31 -1.94 15.83
CA ALA A 64 -6.21 -1.18 16.70
C ALA A 64 -5.74 0.28 16.88
N ALA A 65 -4.43 0.52 16.98
CA ALA A 65 -3.88 1.87 17.03
C ALA A 65 -4.17 2.66 15.72
N ILE A 66 -4.00 2.03 14.55
CA ILE A 66 -4.31 2.65 13.25
C ILE A 66 -5.80 3.03 13.17
N GLU A 67 -6.70 2.11 13.53
CA GLU A 67 -8.14 2.33 13.48
C GLU A 67 -8.55 3.48 14.39
N ARG A 68 -8.09 3.46 15.66
CA ARG A 68 -8.43 4.49 16.64
C ARG A 68 -7.86 5.85 16.28
N PHE A 69 -6.62 5.91 15.82
CA PHE A 69 -5.99 7.14 15.35
C PHE A 69 -6.77 7.75 14.18
N THR A 70 -7.20 6.92 13.23
CA THR A 70 -7.99 7.38 12.07
C THR A 70 -9.33 7.97 12.51
N GLN A 71 -10.05 7.32 13.44
CA GLN A 71 -11.31 7.83 14.01
C GLN A 71 -11.13 9.17 14.75
N ILE A 72 -10.02 9.31 15.49
CA ILE A 72 -9.74 10.56 16.22
C ILE A 72 -9.42 11.70 15.24
N LEU A 73 -8.71 11.44 14.14
CA LEU A 73 -8.38 12.44 13.13
C LEU A 73 -9.62 13.03 12.42
N GLU A 74 -10.76 12.34 12.42
CA GLU A 74 -12.02 12.89 11.90
C GLU A 74 -12.58 14.01 12.79
N GLN A 75 -12.12 14.08 14.05
CA GLN A 75 -12.64 14.99 15.07
C GLN A 75 -11.66 16.10 15.47
N CYS A 76 -10.41 16.05 15.00
CA CYS A 76 -9.35 16.99 15.41
C CYS A 76 -8.36 17.29 14.29
N ASN A 77 -7.51 18.31 14.54
CA ASN A 77 -6.44 18.69 13.61
C ASN A 77 -5.10 18.04 13.95
N PHE A 78 -4.94 17.55 15.19
CA PHE A 78 -3.70 16.97 15.67
C PHE A 78 -3.95 15.93 16.75
N VAL A 79 -3.22 14.81 16.70
CA VAL A 79 -3.30 13.74 17.70
C VAL A 79 -1.97 13.61 18.43
N LEU A 80 -2.02 13.76 19.75
CA LEU A 80 -0.92 13.42 20.63
C LEU A 80 -1.02 11.94 21.01
N VAL A 81 -0.08 11.12 20.55
CA VAL A 81 -0.07 9.69 20.82
C VAL A 81 0.88 9.40 21.97
N HIS A 82 0.36 8.87 23.07
CA HIS A 82 1.17 8.39 24.17
C HIS A 82 1.61 6.96 23.91
N GLY A 83 2.91 6.76 23.69
CA GLY A 83 3.50 5.44 23.57
C GLY A 83 3.42 4.66 24.87
N VAL A 84 3.68 3.37 24.81
CA VAL A 84 3.69 2.50 25.98
C VAL A 84 4.99 2.74 26.78
N ALA A 85 4.87 2.98 28.07
CA ALA A 85 6.02 3.15 28.96
C ALA A 85 6.82 1.85 29.11
N GLY A 86 8.14 1.95 29.14
CA GLY A 86 9.08 0.84 29.30
C GLY A 86 10.08 0.75 28.15
N ALA A 87 11.35 0.57 28.51
CA ALA A 87 12.45 0.49 27.54
C ALA A 87 12.34 -0.73 26.62
N ASP A 88 11.78 -1.83 27.10
CA ASP A 88 11.49 -3.07 26.40
C ASP A 88 10.38 -2.93 25.34
N LEU A 89 9.54 -1.90 25.42
CA LEU A 89 8.44 -1.63 24.50
C LEU A 89 8.77 -0.54 23.45
N ARG A 90 10.01 -0.10 23.42
CA ARG A 90 10.49 0.95 22.51
C ARG A 90 10.31 0.56 21.04
N GLU A 91 10.58 -0.68 20.70
CA GLU A 91 10.42 -1.19 19.32
C GLU A 91 8.95 -1.15 18.88
N LEU A 92 8.02 -1.60 19.74
CA LEU A 92 6.58 -1.50 19.49
C LEU A 92 6.15 -0.05 19.24
N ASN A 93 6.60 0.89 20.07
CA ASN A 93 6.28 2.31 19.93
C ASN A 93 6.78 2.89 18.59
N LEU A 94 8.01 2.53 18.18
CA LEU A 94 8.56 2.98 16.90
C LEU A 94 7.80 2.38 15.72
N GLN A 95 7.36 1.13 15.85
CA GLN A 95 6.55 0.49 14.83
C GLN A 95 5.16 1.14 14.72
N ILE A 96 4.51 1.45 15.85
CA ILE A 96 3.24 2.20 15.89
C ILE A 96 3.42 3.58 15.24
N ALA A 97 4.49 4.32 15.54
CA ALA A 97 4.76 5.62 14.92
C ALA A 97 4.86 5.52 13.39
N LYS A 98 5.52 4.48 12.87
CA LYS A 98 5.59 4.21 11.43
C LYS A 98 4.21 3.88 10.84
N ASP A 99 3.44 3.02 11.51
CA ASP A 99 2.10 2.63 11.05
C ASP A 99 1.12 3.80 11.02
N LEU A 100 1.24 4.72 11.98
CA LEU A 100 0.45 5.94 12.02
C LEU A 100 0.96 7.01 11.04
N ASN A 101 2.18 6.85 10.52
CA ASN A 101 2.89 7.84 9.70
C ASN A 101 3.04 9.18 10.43
N ILE A 102 3.49 9.12 11.68
CA ILE A 102 3.76 10.28 12.53
C ILE A 102 5.19 10.25 13.06
N PRO A 103 5.81 11.42 13.29
CA PRO A 103 7.14 11.47 13.87
C PRO A 103 7.13 11.24 15.37
N VAL A 104 8.31 11.00 15.92
CA VAL A 104 8.55 10.64 17.33
C VAL A 104 9.20 11.80 18.07
N CYS A 105 8.66 12.15 19.25
CA CYS A 105 9.29 13.01 20.24
C CYS A 105 9.78 12.17 21.43
N GLY A 106 11.08 12.07 21.60
CA GLY A 106 11.68 11.27 22.67
C GLY A 106 12.00 12.10 23.93
N PHE A 107 11.79 11.51 25.11
CA PHE A 107 12.17 12.06 26.40
C PHE A 107 13.39 11.32 26.94
N TYR A 108 14.40 12.05 27.39
CA TYR A 108 15.69 11.49 27.76
C TYR A 108 16.27 12.20 29.01
N PRO A 109 17.05 11.50 29.83
CA PRO A 109 17.60 12.10 31.05
C PRO A 109 18.66 13.18 30.80
N ASN A 110 19.35 13.14 29.65
CA ASN A 110 20.41 14.10 29.32
C ASN A 110 20.65 14.13 27.80
N GLU A 111 21.51 15.05 27.35
CA GLU A 111 21.85 15.24 25.95
C GLU A 111 22.46 13.99 25.27
N ILE A 112 23.30 13.24 25.97
CA ILE A 112 23.94 12.04 25.41
C ILE A 112 22.88 10.99 25.11
N ALA A 113 21.99 10.72 26.06
CA ALA A 113 20.88 9.80 25.89
C ALA A 113 19.94 10.25 24.75
N ALA A 114 19.69 11.56 24.62
CA ALA A 114 18.90 12.13 23.52
C ALA A 114 19.54 11.91 22.15
N ARG A 115 20.85 12.08 22.03
CA ARG A 115 21.60 11.81 20.78
C ARG A 115 21.56 10.32 20.40
N ILE A 116 21.73 9.43 21.38
CA ILE A 116 21.62 7.98 21.17
C ILE A 116 20.19 7.61 20.75
N GLY A 117 19.18 8.10 21.46
CA GLY A 117 17.78 7.85 21.17
C GLY A 117 17.37 8.31 19.77
N THR A 118 17.80 9.49 19.34
CA THR A 118 17.57 9.97 17.97
C THR A 118 18.18 9.05 16.92
N ARG A 119 19.38 8.51 17.16
CA ARG A 119 20.02 7.54 16.26
C ARG A 119 19.23 6.23 16.19
N LEU A 120 18.72 5.74 17.32
CA LEU A 120 17.90 4.53 17.39
C LEU A 120 16.58 4.70 16.63
N ILE A 121 15.90 5.85 16.79
CA ILE A 121 14.69 6.19 16.02
C ILE A 121 14.98 6.13 14.51
N THR A 122 16.09 6.76 14.08
CA THR A 122 16.49 6.78 12.67
C THR A 122 16.88 5.39 12.16
N ALA A 123 17.61 4.60 12.96
CA ALA A 123 18.00 3.23 12.61
C ALA A 123 16.76 2.32 12.44
N ALA A 124 15.70 2.54 13.23
CA ALA A 124 14.42 1.87 13.08
C ALA A 124 13.59 2.39 11.89
N LYS A 125 14.13 3.31 11.08
CA LYS A 125 13.45 3.98 9.95
C LYS A 125 12.19 4.76 10.36
N ALA A 126 12.08 5.14 11.62
CA ALA A 126 11.07 6.09 12.09
C ALA A 126 11.59 7.53 11.96
N VAL A 127 10.68 8.50 11.91
CA VAL A 127 11.03 9.92 11.80
C VAL A 127 11.18 10.52 13.18
N SER A 128 12.36 11.04 13.50
CA SER A 128 12.57 11.82 14.74
C SER A 128 12.11 13.25 14.53
N PHE A 129 11.21 13.73 15.41
CA PHE A 129 10.77 15.12 15.44
C PHE A 129 11.62 15.95 16.39
N ALA A 130 11.68 15.54 17.67
CA ALA A 130 12.39 16.25 18.70
C ALA A 130 12.90 15.30 19.80
N SER A 131 13.87 15.79 20.58
CA SER A 131 14.34 15.17 21.82
C SER A 131 14.23 16.18 22.94
N ILE A 132 13.59 15.78 24.05
CA ILE A 132 13.41 16.60 25.27
C ILE A 132 14.31 16.02 26.37
N TYR A 133 15.11 16.86 27.01
CA TYR A 133 16.01 16.52 28.10
C TYR A 133 16.40 17.77 28.91
N GLU A 134 16.54 17.64 30.23
CA GLU A 134 16.97 18.74 31.09
C GLU A 134 16.21 20.06 30.86
N ASP A 135 14.87 19.97 30.73
CA ASP A 135 13.97 21.11 30.43
C ASP A 135 14.27 21.84 29.09
N LYS A 136 14.93 21.17 28.17
CA LYS A 136 15.27 21.67 26.82
C LYS A 136 14.65 20.80 25.74
N ILE A 137 14.39 21.39 24.56
CA ILE A 137 13.95 20.68 23.37
C ILE A 137 14.95 20.91 22.22
N SER A 138 15.30 19.82 21.53
CA SER A 138 16.13 19.85 20.31
C SER A 138 15.35 19.29 19.14
N PHE A 139 15.03 20.11 18.14
CA PHE A 139 14.29 19.68 16.94
C PHE A 139 15.21 19.04 15.90
N SER A 140 14.84 17.88 15.40
CA SER A 140 15.65 17.12 14.41
C SER A 140 15.70 17.81 13.04
N ALA A 141 14.62 18.45 12.62
CA ALA A 141 14.51 19.13 11.33
C ALA A 141 15.34 20.46 11.27
N LEU A 142 15.66 21.03 12.42
CA LEU A 142 16.40 22.31 12.51
C LEU A 142 17.92 22.11 12.72
N ARG A 143 18.41 20.89 12.76
CA ARG A 143 19.85 20.61 12.84
C ARG A 143 20.52 21.02 11.50
N PRO A 144 21.66 21.74 11.51
CA PRO A 144 22.42 21.99 10.30
C PRO A 144 22.83 20.64 9.68
N ALA A 145 22.71 20.53 8.36
CA ALA A 145 23.33 19.45 7.62
C ALA A 145 24.82 19.41 7.96
N GLN A 146 25.37 18.22 8.27
CA GLN A 146 26.80 18.05 8.50
C GLN A 146 27.59 18.80 7.42
N GLU A 147 28.66 19.48 7.81
CA GLU A 147 29.56 20.25 6.95
C GLU A 147 29.90 19.47 5.68
N GLY A 148 29.44 19.94 4.54
CA GLY A 148 29.67 19.31 3.23
C GLY A 148 28.57 19.47 2.20
N ALA A 149 27.34 19.85 2.56
CA ALA A 149 26.25 20.11 1.62
C ALA A 149 26.09 21.61 1.38
N ASN A 150 26.41 22.03 0.15
CA ASN A 150 26.35 23.40 -0.35
C ASN A 150 25.14 24.22 0.10
N SER A 151 25.45 25.42 0.57
CA SER A 151 24.70 26.45 1.27
C SER A 151 23.56 27.16 0.53
N LYS A 152 22.66 26.49 -0.18
CA LYS A 152 21.45 27.15 -0.75
C LYS A 152 20.18 26.96 0.07
N LYS A 153 20.22 26.25 1.19
CA LYS A 153 19.06 26.08 2.09
C LYS A 153 18.97 27.12 3.22
N SER A 154 19.99 27.97 3.41
CA SER A 154 19.99 29.01 4.46
C SER A 154 19.11 30.22 4.15
N GLU A 155 18.68 30.43 2.91
CA GLU A 155 17.84 31.57 2.51
C GLU A 155 16.32 31.32 2.69
N LEU A 156 15.90 30.09 2.95
CA LEU A 156 14.49 29.72 3.19
C LEU A 156 14.06 29.91 4.66
N TYR A 157 15.02 30.10 5.55
CA TYR A 157 14.74 30.36 6.97
C TYR A 157 14.77 31.88 7.20
N GLY A 158 13.58 32.45 7.44
CA GLY A 158 13.41 33.87 7.75
C GLY A 158 14.38 34.35 8.83
N LYS A 159 14.63 35.64 8.89
CA LYS A 159 15.64 36.39 9.64
C LYS A 159 15.79 36.14 11.16
N ASN A 160 15.22 35.07 11.74
CA ASN A 160 15.46 34.66 13.11
C ASN A 160 16.66 33.70 13.16
N SER A 161 17.85 34.26 13.15
CA SER A 161 19.16 33.58 13.21
C SER A 161 19.46 32.87 14.55
N ALA A 162 18.45 32.56 15.37
CA ALA A 162 18.60 31.86 16.65
C ALA A 162 18.50 30.32 16.55
N CYS A 163 18.18 29.76 15.38
CA CYS A 163 18.14 28.30 15.14
C CYS A 163 19.51 27.72 14.75
N GLN A 164 20.60 28.18 15.34
CA GLN A 164 21.91 27.53 15.26
C GLN A 164 21.94 26.35 16.22
N SER A 165 21.88 25.14 15.68
CA SER A 165 22.42 23.84 16.20
C SER A 165 22.45 23.62 17.73
N GLY A 166 21.40 23.97 18.48
CA GLY A 166 21.36 23.79 19.93
C GLY A 166 19.97 23.41 20.45
N ALA A 167 19.93 22.86 21.64
CA ALA A 167 18.69 22.68 22.38
C ALA A 167 18.19 24.04 22.88
N ILE A 168 16.88 24.25 22.85
CA ILE A 168 16.18 25.45 23.25
C ILE A 168 15.48 25.16 24.57
N GLU A 169 15.54 26.09 25.54
CA GLU A 169 14.77 25.98 26.79
C GLU A 169 13.27 25.85 26.46
N LEU A 170 12.57 24.88 27.06
CA LEU A 170 11.14 24.66 26.81
C LEU A 170 10.30 25.89 27.11
N ASP A 171 10.63 26.68 28.11
CA ASP A 171 9.93 27.92 28.45
C ASP A 171 10.02 28.98 27.33
N LYS A 172 11.11 29.02 26.57
CA LYS A 172 11.21 29.88 25.37
C LYS A 172 10.27 29.42 24.26
N VAL A 173 10.14 28.11 24.05
CA VAL A 173 9.20 27.55 23.06
C VAL A 173 7.76 27.75 23.51
N VAL A 174 7.47 27.69 24.83
CA VAL A 174 6.17 28.06 25.39
C VAL A 174 5.85 29.54 25.16
N ALA A 175 6.87 30.42 25.28
CA ALA A 175 6.68 31.86 25.04
C ALA A 175 6.52 32.20 23.55
N ASP A 176 7.19 31.46 22.67
CA ASP A 176 7.11 31.66 21.21
C ASP A 176 6.93 30.31 20.48
N LYS A 177 5.68 29.99 20.14
CA LYS A 177 5.31 28.77 19.43
C LYS A 177 5.89 28.65 18.01
N SER A 178 6.46 29.72 17.45
CA SER A 178 7.02 29.68 16.08
C SER A 178 8.13 28.63 15.97
N TYR A 179 8.93 28.42 16.99
CA TYR A 179 9.94 27.36 17.01
C TYR A 179 9.34 25.98 16.74
N PHE A 180 8.21 25.67 17.37
CA PHE A 180 7.53 24.38 17.19
C PHE A 180 6.84 24.29 15.81
N THR A 181 6.14 25.35 15.41
CA THR A 181 5.41 25.35 14.12
C THR A 181 6.35 25.29 12.92
N ASP A 182 7.51 25.95 12.98
CA ASP A 182 8.53 25.89 11.93
C ASP A 182 9.15 24.48 11.84
N ALA A 183 9.46 23.87 12.99
CA ALA A 183 9.92 22.48 13.01
C ALA A 183 8.86 21.51 12.46
N ALA A 184 7.60 21.69 12.87
CA ALA A 184 6.48 20.87 12.39
C ALA A 184 6.26 21.00 10.88
N ASN A 185 6.36 22.21 10.32
CA ASN A 185 6.24 22.47 8.90
C ASN A 185 7.43 21.92 8.09
N SER A 186 8.60 21.84 8.70
CA SER A 186 9.82 21.32 8.08
C SER A 186 9.95 19.79 8.17
N THR A 187 9.22 19.16 9.09
CA THR A 187 9.25 17.70 9.27
C THR A 187 8.36 17.02 8.23
N ARG A 188 8.93 16.09 7.46
CA ARG A 188 8.21 15.24 6.52
C ARG A 188 8.17 13.81 7.06
N CYS A 189 6.98 13.24 7.07
CA CYS A 189 6.76 11.85 7.43
C CYS A 189 5.98 11.20 6.28
N GLU A 190 6.65 10.37 5.49
CA GLU A 190 6.12 9.74 4.27
C GLU A 190 6.28 8.22 4.36
N ILE A 191 5.97 7.67 5.53
CA ILE A 191 6.06 6.24 5.80
C ILE A 191 4.73 5.58 5.44
N LEU A 192 4.83 4.48 4.68
CA LEU A 192 3.70 3.64 4.33
C LEU A 192 4.06 2.18 4.61
N THR A 193 3.75 1.72 5.82
CA THR A 193 3.97 0.32 6.23
C THR A 193 2.96 -0.63 5.57
N PRO A 194 3.24 -1.94 5.51
CA PRO A 194 2.29 -2.93 5.00
C PRO A 194 0.92 -2.87 5.69
N LEU A 195 0.89 -2.74 7.04
CA LEU A 195 -0.36 -2.63 7.79
C LEU A 195 -1.13 -1.35 7.49
N LYS A 196 -0.44 -0.21 7.36
CA LYS A 196 -1.08 1.04 6.96
C LYS A 196 -1.62 0.97 5.54
N PHE A 197 -0.91 0.32 4.64
CA PHE A 197 -1.37 0.10 3.27
C PHE A 197 -2.63 -0.78 3.26
N GLU A 198 -2.62 -1.91 3.97
CA GLU A 198 -3.79 -2.79 4.12
C GLU A 198 -5.01 -2.03 4.70
N SER A 199 -4.80 -1.24 5.75
CA SER A 199 -5.85 -0.40 6.34
C SER A 199 -6.47 0.57 5.33
N LYS A 200 -5.63 1.19 4.46
CA LYS A 200 -6.11 2.06 3.37
C LYS A 200 -6.91 1.29 2.32
N LEU A 201 -6.53 0.04 1.99
CA LEU A 201 -7.31 -0.80 1.08
C LEU A 201 -8.71 -1.07 1.65
N TYR A 202 -8.82 -1.46 2.92
CA TYR A 202 -10.10 -1.65 3.59
C TYR A 202 -10.95 -0.37 3.59
N ALA A 203 -10.38 0.76 3.97
CA ALA A 203 -11.09 2.03 4.00
C ALA A 203 -11.62 2.42 2.61
N LYS A 204 -10.78 2.27 1.57
CA LYS A 204 -11.16 2.61 0.19
C LYS A 204 -12.24 1.65 -0.35
N ALA A 205 -12.13 0.36 -0.08
CA ALA A 205 -13.13 -0.62 -0.50
C ALA A 205 -14.49 -0.38 0.19
N ARG A 206 -14.49 -0.08 1.50
CA ARG A 206 -15.72 0.27 2.26
C ARG A 206 -16.39 1.56 1.77
N ALA A 207 -15.61 2.53 1.28
CA ALA A 207 -16.17 3.79 0.78
C ALA A 207 -16.98 3.61 -0.52
N ASN A 208 -16.77 2.52 -1.27
CA ASN A 208 -17.50 2.19 -2.49
C ASN A 208 -17.62 0.67 -2.62
N VAL A 209 -18.52 0.09 -1.83
CA VAL A 209 -18.70 -1.37 -1.73
C VAL A 209 -19.11 -1.97 -3.07
N LYS A 210 -18.32 -2.93 -3.55
CA LYS A 210 -18.51 -3.64 -4.80
C LYS A 210 -18.79 -5.12 -4.58
N THR A 211 -19.39 -5.78 -5.57
CA THR A 211 -19.67 -7.21 -5.55
C THR A 211 -18.58 -7.98 -6.28
N VAL A 212 -17.91 -8.90 -5.58
CA VAL A 212 -16.83 -9.74 -6.11
C VAL A 212 -17.24 -11.20 -6.18
N VAL A 213 -17.05 -11.84 -7.33
CA VAL A 213 -17.30 -13.28 -7.54
C VAL A 213 -16.06 -14.09 -7.19
N LEU A 214 -16.26 -15.19 -6.47
CA LEU A 214 -15.26 -16.18 -6.09
C LEU A 214 -15.68 -17.55 -6.62
N PRO A 215 -15.12 -18.02 -7.75
CA PRO A 215 -15.52 -19.28 -8.39
C PRO A 215 -15.19 -20.54 -7.61
N GLU A 216 -14.16 -20.53 -6.77
CA GLU A 216 -13.52 -21.70 -6.17
C GLU A 216 -13.97 -21.92 -4.72
N SER A 217 -15.29 -22.01 -4.49
CA SER A 217 -15.89 -22.17 -3.15
C SER A 217 -15.60 -23.51 -2.47
N ASP A 218 -14.98 -24.44 -3.14
CA ASP A 218 -14.47 -25.73 -2.61
C ASP A 218 -13.10 -25.59 -1.95
N ASP A 219 -12.40 -24.47 -2.13
CA ASP A 219 -11.12 -24.19 -1.45
C ASP A 219 -11.38 -23.54 -0.07
N GLU A 220 -10.88 -24.18 1.00
CA GLU A 220 -11.03 -23.69 2.37
C GLU A 220 -10.44 -22.27 2.57
N ARG A 221 -9.39 -21.91 1.82
CA ARG A 221 -8.77 -20.58 1.89
C ARG A 221 -9.71 -19.50 1.37
N ILE A 222 -10.46 -19.80 0.30
CA ILE A 222 -11.48 -18.92 -0.27
C ILE A 222 -12.61 -18.70 0.74
N LEU A 223 -13.10 -19.75 1.40
CA LEU A 223 -14.16 -19.62 2.41
C LEU A 223 -13.71 -18.79 3.62
N ARG A 224 -12.47 -18.99 4.09
CA ARG A 224 -11.89 -18.19 5.18
C ARG A 224 -11.74 -16.70 4.78
N ALA A 225 -11.25 -16.44 3.57
CA ALA A 225 -11.15 -15.08 3.06
C ALA A 225 -12.54 -14.43 2.90
N ALA A 226 -13.53 -15.18 2.41
CA ALA A 226 -14.91 -14.71 2.29
C ALA A 226 -15.51 -14.31 3.64
N ALA A 227 -15.28 -15.09 4.70
CA ALA A 227 -15.74 -14.77 6.05
C ALA A 227 -15.09 -13.47 6.57
N ILE A 228 -13.78 -13.27 6.36
CA ILE A 228 -13.05 -12.04 6.74
C ILE A 228 -13.61 -10.83 5.99
N ILE A 229 -13.80 -10.91 4.68
CA ILE A 229 -14.33 -9.82 3.87
C ILE A 229 -15.77 -9.48 4.28
N LYS A 230 -16.61 -10.50 4.47
CA LYS A 230 -17.98 -10.32 4.98
C LYS A 230 -17.98 -9.57 6.32
N GLN A 231 -17.20 -10.04 7.29
CA GLN A 231 -17.10 -9.41 8.60
C GLN A 231 -16.62 -7.95 8.52
N SER A 232 -15.71 -7.67 7.60
CA SER A 232 -15.18 -6.32 7.41
C SER A 232 -16.12 -5.36 6.71
N GLY A 233 -17.13 -5.85 5.99
CA GLY A 233 -18.04 -5.04 5.17
C GLY A 233 -17.37 -4.37 3.96
N ALA A 234 -16.19 -4.84 3.54
CA ALA A 234 -15.39 -4.18 2.49
C ALA A 234 -15.83 -4.55 1.07
N ALA A 235 -16.51 -5.68 0.87
CA ALA A 235 -17.12 -6.07 -0.39
C ALA A 235 -18.31 -7.00 -0.17
N ASN A 236 -19.28 -6.98 -1.08
CA ASN A 236 -20.27 -8.04 -1.22
C ASN A 236 -19.65 -9.21 -1.99
N LEU A 237 -20.06 -10.44 -1.65
CA LEU A 237 -19.49 -11.63 -2.26
C LEU A 237 -20.55 -12.51 -2.92
N ILE A 238 -20.16 -13.14 -4.04
CA ILE A 238 -20.87 -14.24 -4.68
C ILE A 238 -19.92 -15.43 -4.73
N LEU A 239 -20.29 -16.53 -4.08
CA LEU A 239 -19.59 -17.81 -4.17
C LEU A 239 -20.24 -18.69 -5.24
N LEU A 240 -19.43 -19.40 -6.05
CA LEU A 240 -19.95 -20.31 -7.07
C LEU A 240 -19.78 -21.76 -6.62
N GLY A 241 -20.90 -22.46 -6.50
CA GLY A 241 -20.96 -23.87 -6.10
C GLY A 241 -22.32 -24.27 -5.57
N ARG A 242 -22.47 -25.53 -5.21
CA ARG A 242 -23.70 -26.02 -4.59
C ARG A 242 -23.84 -25.48 -3.17
N GLU A 243 -24.98 -24.89 -2.87
CA GLU A 243 -25.24 -24.22 -1.59
C GLU A 243 -25.07 -25.17 -0.40
N ASP A 244 -25.58 -26.40 -0.50
CA ASP A 244 -25.48 -27.42 0.54
C ASP A 244 -24.03 -27.80 0.85
N GLU A 245 -23.17 -27.92 -0.17
CA GLU A 245 -21.75 -28.25 -0.02
C GLU A 245 -20.96 -27.08 0.57
N VAL A 246 -21.20 -25.86 0.11
CA VAL A 246 -20.54 -24.65 0.62
C VAL A 246 -20.91 -24.43 2.09
N GLN A 247 -22.19 -24.53 2.45
CA GLN A 247 -22.65 -24.38 3.84
C GLN A 247 -22.08 -25.47 4.75
N LYS A 248 -22.05 -26.73 4.29
CA LYS A 248 -21.41 -27.83 5.04
C LYS A 248 -19.92 -27.57 5.30
N SER A 249 -19.20 -27.09 4.31
CA SER A 249 -17.77 -26.75 4.43
C SER A 249 -17.55 -25.57 5.39
N ALA A 250 -18.35 -24.51 5.27
CA ALA A 250 -18.30 -23.36 6.17
C ALA A 250 -18.56 -23.76 7.64
N ASN A 251 -19.59 -24.56 7.88
CA ASN A 251 -19.92 -25.07 9.23
C ASN A 251 -18.79 -25.91 9.82
N LYS A 252 -18.18 -26.82 9.02
CA LYS A 252 -17.01 -27.60 9.44
C LYS A 252 -15.83 -26.73 9.86
N LEU A 253 -15.65 -25.58 9.20
CA LEU A 253 -14.57 -24.62 9.47
C LEU A 253 -14.93 -23.59 10.55
N GLY A 254 -16.16 -23.61 11.09
CA GLY A 254 -16.64 -22.63 12.05
C GLY A 254 -16.77 -21.20 11.47
N LEU A 255 -17.06 -21.08 10.17
CA LEU A 255 -17.15 -19.80 9.48
C LEU A 255 -18.61 -19.34 9.35
N ASP A 256 -18.85 -18.07 9.60
CA ASP A 256 -20.13 -17.41 9.34
C ASP A 256 -20.15 -16.80 7.93
N LEU A 257 -20.86 -17.45 7.01
CA LEU A 257 -21.11 -16.99 5.65
C LEU A 257 -22.59 -16.60 5.43
N SER A 258 -23.35 -16.35 6.51
CA SER A 258 -24.76 -15.92 6.41
C SER A 258 -24.88 -14.62 5.59
N GLY A 259 -25.82 -14.60 4.64
CA GLY A 259 -26.02 -13.45 3.74
C GLY A 259 -25.02 -13.34 2.55
N VAL A 260 -24.01 -14.20 2.47
CA VAL A 260 -23.20 -14.34 1.24
C VAL A 260 -24.03 -15.09 0.20
N LYS A 261 -24.13 -14.52 -1.01
CA LYS A 261 -24.88 -15.14 -2.10
C LYS A 261 -24.10 -16.34 -2.66
N ILE A 262 -24.76 -17.48 -2.80
CA ILE A 262 -24.22 -18.69 -3.40
C ILE A 262 -25.01 -18.99 -4.68
N LEU A 263 -24.32 -19.26 -5.79
CA LEU A 263 -24.93 -19.61 -7.07
C LEU A 263 -24.32 -20.90 -7.60
N ASP A 264 -25.18 -21.82 -8.04
CA ASP A 264 -24.71 -23.05 -8.70
C ASP A 264 -24.72 -22.90 -10.22
N PRO A 265 -23.54 -22.85 -10.88
CA PRO A 265 -23.43 -22.77 -12.34
C PRO A 265 -24.09 -23.94 -13.10
N GLN A 266 -24.51 -25.00 -12.43
CA GLN A 266 -25.18 -26.13 -13.09
C GLN A 266 -26.70 -25.92 -13.20
N THR A 267 -27.29 -25.12 -12.30
CA THR A 267 -28.74 -25.01 -12.16
C THR A 267 -29.26 -23.58 -12.19
N ASP A 268 -28.38 -22.59 -12.21
CA ASP A 268 -28.77 -21.17 -12.17
C ASP A 268 -29.64 -20.75 -13.37
N ALA A 269 -30.65 -19.95 -13.11
CA ALA A 269 -31.61 -19.48 -14.10
C ALA A 269 -30.96 -18.64 -15.24
N SER A 270 -29.77 -18.09 -15.02
CA SER A 270 -29.03 -17.28 -15.99
C SER A 270 -28.33 -18.12 -17.06
N LEU A 271 -28.22 -19.43 -16.91
CA LEU A 271 -27.45 -20.32 -17.81
C LEU A 271 -27.78 -20.14 -19.29
N GLU A 272 -29.05 -20.19 -19.65
CA GLU A 272 -29.48 -20.11 -21.07
C GLU A 272 -29.22 -18.70 -21.62
N LYS A 273 -29.33 -17.66 -20.80
CA LYS A 273 -28.99 -16.30 -21.21
C LYS A 273 -27.48 -16.19 -21.45
N PHE A 274 -26.66 -16.64 -20.48
CA PHE A 274 -25.20 -16.59 -20.56
C PHE A 274 -24.65 -17.41 -21.73
N ALA A 275 -25.25 -18.56 -22.03
CA ALA A 275 -24.88 -19.38 -23.18
C ALA A 275 -25.13 -18.65 -24.52
N ARG A 276 -26.28 -17.99 -24.67
CA ARG A 276 -26.58 -17.18 -25.85
C ARG A 276 -25.62 -16.01 -26.00
N ASP A 277 -25.39 -15.27 -24.91
CA ASP A 277 -24.55 -14.09 -24.94
C ASP A 277 -23.07 -14.46 -25.21
N LEU A 278 -22.58 -15.56 -24.64
CA LEU A 278 -21.25 -16.09 -24.93
C LEU A 278 -21.14 -16.53 -26.41
N TYR A 279 -22.15 -17.22 -26.94
CA TYR A 279 -22.20 -17.59 -28.35
C TYR A 279 -22.13 -16.35 -29.25
N GLU A 280 -22.98 -15.36 -29.01
CA GLU A 280 -22.97 -14.10 -29.78
C GLU A 280 -21.62 -13.39 -29.77
N LEU A 281 -20.96 -13.35 -28.61
CA LEU A 281 -19.62 -12.78 -28.42
C LEU A 281 -18.54 -13.52 -29.23
N ARG A 282 -18.72 -14.84 -29.44
CA ARG A 282 -17.66 -15.72 -29.94
C ARG A 282 -17.96 -16.45 -31.25
N LYS A 283 -19.18 -16.39 -31.81
CA LYS A 283 -19.55 -17.07 -33.05
C LYS A 283 -18.64 -16.73 -34.24
N ALA A 284 -18.20 -15.47 -34.34
CA ALA A 284 -17.25 -15.03 -35.37
C ALA A 284 -15.83 -15.63 -35.20
N LYS A 285 -15.55 -16.26 -34.04
CA LYS A 285 -14.30 -16.98 -33.74
C LYS A 285 -14.49 -18.51 -33.75
N GLY A 286 -15.63 -18.99 -34.32
CA GLY A 286 -15.89 -20.41 -34.53
C GLY A 286 -16.52 -21.15 -33.34
N MET A 287 -17.00 -20.46 -32.29
CA MET A 287 -17.71 -21.10 -31.20
C MET A 287 -19.11 -21.56 -31.65
N SER A 288 -19.49 -22.79 -31.34
CA SER A 288 -20.86 -23.28 -31.53
C SER A 288 -21.73 -22.99 -30.30
N GLU A 289 -23.07 -23.02 -30.47
CA GLU A 289 -24.02 -22.88 -29.36
C GLU A 289 -23.84 -23.96 -28.29
N ALA A 290 -23.59 -25.21 -28.72
CA ALA A 290 -23.33 -26.31 -27.79
C ALA A 290 -22.09 -26.04 -26.95
N GLN A 291 -20.98 -25.61 -27.58
CA GLN A 291 -19.75 -25.24 -26.85
C GLN A 291 -19.99 -24.08 -25.88
N ALA A 292 -20.74 -23.05 -26.25
CA ALA A 292 -21.07 -21.93 -25.38
C ALA A 292 -21.88 -22.40 -24.16
N ARG A 293 -22.87 -23.29 -24.35
CA ARG A 293 -23.71 -23.86 -23.31
C ARG A 293 -22.89 -24.73 -22.34
N ASP A 294 -21.91 -25.48 -22.83
CA ASP A 294 -21.03 -26.29 -21.96
C ASP A 294 -20.06 -25.40 -21.19
N LEU A 295 -19.45 -24.39 -21.83
CA LEU A 295 -18.49 -23.50 -21.21
C LEU A 295 -19.09 -22.65 -20.07
N VAL A 296 -20.33 -22.16 -20.20
CA VAL A 296 -20.94 -21.35 -19.14
C VAL A 296 -21.26 -22.13 -17.88
N ARG A 297 -21.18 -23.47 -17.90
CA ARG A 297 -21.26 -24.33 -16.71
C ARG A 297 -19.94 -24.39 -15.93
N ASP A 298 -18.83 -24.05 -16.58
CA ASP A 298 -17.56 -23.86 -15.88
C ASP A 298 -17.63 -22.64 -14.97
N ARG A 299 -17.18 -22.77 -13.71
CA ARG A 299 -17.30 -21.75 -12.69
C ARG A 299 -16.60 -20.43 -13.09
N THR A 300 -15.44 -20.52 -13.77
CA THR A 300 -14.67 -19.34 -14.16
C THR A 300 -15.35 -18.60 -15.31
N TYR A 301 -15.90 -19.35 -16.29
CA TYR A 301 -16.71 -18.77 -17.37
C TYR A 301 -18.01 -18.16 -16.81
N PHE A 302 -18.71 -18.87 -15.93
CA PHE A 302 -19.94 -18.36 -15.30
C PHE A 302 -19.67 -17.08 -14.50
N GLY A 303 -18.62 -17.07 -13.67
CA GLY A 303 -18.22 -15.89 -12.92
C GLY A 303 -17.83 -14.71 -13.82
N THR A 304 -17.14 -14.99 -14.93
CA THR A 304 -16.81 -13.97 -15.93
C THR A 304 -18.06 -13.41 -16.60
N MET A 305 -19.07 -14.23 -16.89
CA MET A 305 -20.37 -13.78 -17.42
C MET A 305 -21.15 -12.92 -16.41
N LEU A 306 -21.12 -13.26 -15.10
CA LEU A 306 -21.71 -12.41 -14.06
C LEU A 306 -21.09 -11.00 -14.08
N VAL A 307 -19.76 -10.93 -14.23
CA VAL A 307 -19.05 -9.64 -14.33
C VAL A 307 -19.41 -8.92 -15.63
N TYR A 308 -19.44 -9.63 -16.75
CA TYR A 308 -19.80 -9.05 -18.06
C TYR A 308 -21.20 -8.42 -18.05
N GLU A 309 -22.18 -9.13 -17.53
CA GLU A 309 -23.58 -8.70 -17.43
C GLU A 309 -23.84 -7.63 -16.36
N GLY A 310 -22.85 -7.31 -15.53
CA GLY A 310 -22.98 -6.32 -14.44
C GLY A 310 -23.73 -6.84 -13.22
N LEU A 311 -23.89 -8.15 -13.09
CA LEU A 311 -24.45 -8.81 -11.91
C LEU A 311 -23.40 -8.95 -10.78
N ALA A 312 -22.14 -8.80 -11.16
CA ALA A 312 -21.00 -8.58 -10.25
C ALA A 312 -20.08 -7.52 -10.85
N ASP A 313 -19.27 -6.90 -10.02
CA ASP A 313 -18.34 -5.83 -10.41
C ASP A 313 -16.95 -6.37 -10.76
N ALA A 314 -16.53 -7.45 -10.12
CA ALA A 314 -15.20 -8.06 -10.28
C ALA A 314 -15.22 -9.57 -10.03
N MET A 315 -14.15 -10.26 -10.44
CA MET A 315 -13.92 -11.68 -10.14
C MET A 315 -12.49 -11.90 -9.62
N VAL A 316 -12.35 -12.81 -8.65
CA VAL A 316 -11.06 -13.32 -8.16
C VAL A 316 -11.07 -14.84 -8.24
N SER A 317 -10.09 -15.43 -8.95
CA SER A 317 -9.94 -16.86 -9.17
C SER A 317 -8.46 -17.25 -9.22
N GLY A 318 -8.11 -18.52 -9.27
CA GLY A 318 -6.73 -19.02 -9.42
C GLY A 318 -6.15 -19.72 -8.19
N ALA A 319 -6.93 -19.89 -7.11
CA ALA A 319 -6.47 -20.63 -5.93
C ALA A 319 -6.28 -22.13 -6.23
N GLY A 320 -7.14 -22.71 -7.07
CA GLY A 320 -7.12 -24.09 -7.53
C GLY A 320 -6.90 -24.26 -9.03
N THR A 321 -7.19 -23.23 -9.83
CA THR A 321 -7.07 -23.22 -11.29
C THR A 321 -5.74 -22.61 -11.75
N THR A 322 -5.43 -22.77 -13.04
CA THR A 322 -4.24 -22.13 -13.65
C THR A 322 -4.53 -20.69 -14.05
N THR A 323 -3.49 -19.86 -14.10
CA THR A 323 -3.57 -18.50 -14.64
C THR A 323 -4.23 -18.44 -16.02
N ALA A 324 -3.97 -19.42 -16.90
CA ALA A 324 -4.58 -19.49 -18.22
C ALA A 324 -6.10 -19.73 -18.15
N GLU A 325 -6.58 -20.52 -17.21
CA GLU A 325 -8.00 -20.77 -16.98
C GLU A 325 -8.74 -19.56 -16.44
N THR A 326 -8.10 -18.74 -15.62
CA THR A 326 -8.65 -17.46 -15.15
C THR A 326 -8.63 -16.38 -16.23
N ILE A 327 -7.50 -16.21 -16.94
CA ILE A 327 -7.32 -15.08 -17.88
C ILE A 327 -8.06 -15.31 -19.20
N ARG A 328 -8.15 -16.56 -19.70
CA ARG A 328 -8.77 -16.86 -21.00
C ARG A 328 -10.23 -16.38 -21.09
N PRO A 329 -11.15 -16.71 -20.17
CA PRO A 329 -12.51 -16.19 -20.18
C PRO A 329 -12.54 -14.66 -20.13
N ALA A 330 -11.72 -14.04 -19.29
CA ALA A 330 -11.63 -12.59 -19.17
C ALA A 330 -11.26 -11.92 -20.51
N LEU A 331 -10.24 -12.42 -21.21
CA LEU A 331 -9.86 -11.91 -22.54
C LEU A 331 -10.92 -12.16 -23.60
N GLN A 332 -11.62 -13.29 -23.53
CA GLN A 332 -12.64 -13.66 -24.51
C GLN A 332 -13.93 -12.84 -24.36
N ILE A 333 -14.34 -12.53 -23.14
CA ILE A 333 -15.63 -11.96 -22.77
C ILE A 333 -15.50 -10.48 -22.39
N ILE A 334 -14.69 -10.15 -21.39
CA ILE A 334 -14.52 -8.79 -20.86
C ILE A 334 -13.71 -7.92 -21.84
N LYS A 335 -12.63 -8.47 -22.40
CA LYS A 335 -11.70 -7.80 -23.32
C LYS A 335 -10.92 -6.66 -22.64
N THR A 336 -9.95 -6.11 -23.37
CA THR A 336 -9.14 -4.98 -22.93
C THR A 336 -9.86 -3.64 -23.09
N LYS A 337 -9.44 -2.64 -22.32
CA LYS A 337 -9.85 -1.24 -22.50
C LYS A 337 -9.43 -0.73 -23.87
N PRO A 338 -10.14 0.28 -24.44
CA PRO A 338 -9.71 0.92 -25.67
C PRO A 338 -8.27 1.42 -25.59
N GLY A 339 -7.49 1.21 -26.63
CA GLY A 339 -6.07 1.61 -26.68
C GLY A 339 -5.09 0.71 -25.91
N ILE A 340 -5.57 -0.29 -25.18
CA ILE A 340 -4.73 -1.29 -24.48
C ILE A 340 -4.60 -2.54 -25.33
N ALA A 341 -3.39 -2.84 -25.78
CA ALA A 341 -3.12 -3.95 -26.71
C ALA A 341 -3.31 -5.32 -26.04
N SER A 342 -2.92 -5.47 -24.77
CA SER A 342 -3.05 -6.71 -24.01
C SER A 342 -3.01 -6.42 -22.50
N VAL A 343 -3.30 -7.44 -21.70
CA VAL A 343 -3.25 -7.37 -20.24
C VAL A 343 -1.83 -7.52 -19.72
N SER A 344 -1.54 -6.95 -18.56
CA SER A 344 -0.28 -7.13 -17.82
C SER A 344 -0.55 -7.45 -16.35
N GLY A 345 0.44 -7.99 -15.65
CA GLY A 345 0.34 -8.35 -14.24
C GLY A 345 1.27 -7.52 -13.37
N ALA A 346 0.72 -6.76 -12.45
CA ALA A 346 1.49 -5.95 -11.51
C ALA A 346 1.50 -6.54 -10.10
N PHE A 347 2.55 -6.22 -9.34
CA PHE A 347 2.61 -6.48 -7.90
C PHE A 347 2.84 -5.17 -7.14
N ILE A 348 2.09 -4.98 -6.05
CA ILE A 348 2.43 -3.97 -5.06
C ILE A 348 3.36 -4.62 -4.04
N MET A 349 4.58 -4.12 -3.98
CA MET A 349 5.62 -4.56 -3.07
C MET A 349 5.62 -3.65 -1.85
N CYS A 350 5.01 -4.10 -0.75
CA CYS A 350 4.99 -3.36 0.51
C CYS A 350 6.25 -3.70 1.31
N LEU A 351 7.16 -2.74 1.37
CA LEU A 351 8.37 -2.75 2.18
C LEU A 351 8.07 -2.17 3.58
N ASP A 352 9.03 -2.21 4.47
CA ASP A 352 8.88 -1.71 5.85
C ASP A 352 8.34 -0.26 5.95
N THR A 353 8.69 0.60 5.00
CA THR A 353 8.34 2.03 5.04
C THR A 353 7.72 2.58 3.75
N GLN A 354 7.55 1.77 2.73
CA GLN A 354 7.05 2.23 1.43
C GLN A 354 6.35 1.11 0.65
N ALA A 355 5.45 1.48 -0.24
CA ALA A 355 4.85 0.59 -1.22
C ALA A 355 5.32 0.97 -2.63
N LEU A 356 5.75 -0.02 -3.40
CA LEU A 356 6.25 0.12 -4.77
C LEU A 356 5.39 -0.73 -5.70
N LEU A 357 5.22 -0.30 -6.95
CA LEU A 357 4.52 -1.10 -7.96
C LEU A 357 5.53 -1.63 -8.98
N PHE A 358 5.53 -2.95 -9.19
CA PHE A 358 6.39 -3.67 -10.14
C PHE A 358 5.53 -4.26 -11.26
N ALA A 359 5.87 -4.02 -12.54
CA ALA A 359 5.17 -4.54 -13.72
C ALA A 359 6.09 -4.62 -14.97
N ASP A 360 5.86 -5.50 -15.93
CA ASP A 360 5.03 -6.68 -15.86
C ASP A 360 5.78 -7.81 -15.16
N CYS A 361 5.08 -8.52 -14.32
CA CYS A 361 5.68 -9.59 -13.53
C CYS A 361 4.99 -10.96 -13.73
N ALA A 362 3.92 -11.05 -14.56
CA ALA A 362 3.09 -12.23 -14.60
C ALA A 362 2.57 -12.65 -15.99
N VAL A 363 2.54 -11.80 -17.01
CA VAL A 363 1.76 -12.04 -18.23
C VAL A 363 2.56 -11.97 -19.53
N ALA A 364 3.33 -10.92 -19.78
CA ALA A 364 3.95 -10.62 -21.07
C ALA A 364 5.42 -11.11 -21.17
N PRO A 365 5.73 -12.25 -21.81
CA PRO A 365 7.10 -12.77 -21.86
C PRO A 365 8.09 -11.82 -22.53
N SER A 366 7.72 -11.25 -23.69
CA SER A 366 8.54 -10.36 -24.48
C SER A 366 7.66 -9.28 -25.11
N PRO A 367 7.38 -8.18 -24.41
CA PRO A 367 6.51 -7.13 -24.92
C PRO A 367 7.19 -6.35 -26.05
N SER A 368 6.41 -5.85 -27.01
CA SER A 368 6.90 -4.81 -27.93
C SER A 368 7.05 -3.47 -27.20
N ALA A 369 7.80 -2.52 -27.77
CA ALA A 369 7.94 -1.17 -27.19
C ALA A 369 6.58 -0.47 -27.03
N GLU A 370 5.65 -0.67 -27.96
CA GLU A 370 4.27 -0.18 -27.86
C GLU A 370 3.50 -0.79 -26.69
N TYR A 371 3.66 -2.09 -26.50
CA TYR A 371 3.02 -2.81 -25.40
C TYR A 371 3.63 -2.41 -24.04
N LEU A 372 4.95 -2.27 -23.97
CA LEU A 372 5.63 -1.83 -22.75
C LEU A 372 5.23 -0.41 -22.34
N ALA A 373 5.03 0.49 -23.30
CA ALA A 373 4.45 1.81 -23.06
C ALA A 373 3.03 1.73 -22.47
N GLY A 374 2.20 0.83 -22.98
CA GLY A 374 0.87 0.56 -22.44
C GLY A 374 0.90 0.01 -21.02
N ILE A 375 1.87 -0.88 -20.69
CA ILE A 375 2.09 -1.39 -19.34
C ILE A 375 2.44 -0.24 -18.39
N ALA A 376 3.31 0.68 -18.80
CA ALA A 376 3.70 1.83 -17.99
C ALA A 376 2.49 2.72 -17.62
N ILE A 377 1.65 3.04 -18.61
CA ILE A 377 0.44 3.86 -18.42
C ILE A 377 -0.57 3.14 -17.51
N SER A 378 -0.82 1.86 -17.76
CA SER A 378 -1.73 1.05 -16.93
C SER A 378 -1.22 0.92 -15.49
N SER A 379 0.09 0.80 -15.31
CA SER A 379 0.72 0.70 -13.98
C SER A 379 0.65 2.02 -13.23
N ALA A 380 0.80 3.16 -13.90
CA ALA A 380 0.59 4.48 -13.29
C ALA A 380 -0.86 4.65 -12.82
N ALA A 381 -1.84 4.27 -13.64
CA ALA A 381 -3.25 4.29 -13.26
C ALA A 381 -3.54 3.36 -12.06
N THR A 382 -2.96 2.15 -12.05
CA THR A 382 -3.07 1.22 -10.92
C THR A 382 -2.46 1.81 -9.66
N ALA A 383 -1.25 2.37 -9.71
CA ALA A 383 -0.61 3.01 -8.56
C ALA A 383 -1.50 4.11 -7.97
N LYS A 384 -2.07 4.98 -8.83
CA LYS A 384 -2.98 6.06 -8.43
C LYS A 384 -4.25 5.53 -7.78
N ALA A 385 -4.84 4.46 -8.32
CA ALA A 385 -6.01 3.79 -7.75
C ALA A 385 -5.77 3.31 -6.32
N PHE A 386 -4.54 2.95 -5.97
CA PHE A 386 -4.16 2.53 -4.62
C PHE A 386 -3.55 3.66 -3.76
N GLY A 387 -3.66 4.91 -4.20
CA GLY A 387 -3.24 6.08 -3.44
C GLY A 387 -1.73 6.33 -3.45
N LEU A 388 -1.02 5.82 -4.47
CA LEU A 388 0.37 6.12 -4.74
C LEU A 388 0.43 7.17 -5.86
N GLU A 389 1.11 8.28 -5.63
CA GLU A 389 1.38 9.26 -6.70
C GLU A 389 2.45 8.69 -7.64
N PRO A 390 2.11 8.36 -8.91
CA PRO A 390 2.98 7.55 -9.75
C PRO A 390 4.19 8.34 -10.26
N ARG A 391 5.38 7.76 -10.07
CA ARG A 391 6.65 8.16 -10.69
C ARG A 391 7.24 6.92 -11.33
N VAL A 392 7.11 6.84 -12.67
CA VAL A 392 7.33 5.63 -13.45
C VAL A 392 8.77 5.57 -13.98
N ALA A 393 9.52 4.57 -13.58
CA ALA A 393 10.85 4.25 -14.10
C ALA A 393 10.77 3.11 -15.12
N MET A 394 11.17 3.38 -16.37
CA MET A 394 11.35 2.37 -17.40
C MET A 394 12.75 1.77 -17.23
N LEU A 395 12.82 0.53 -16.71
CA LEU A 395 14.05 -0.07 -16.25
C LEU A 395 14.94 -0.61 -17.38
N SER A 396 16.25 -0.44 -17.20
CA SER A 396 17.29 -0.95 -18.07
C SER A 396 18.58 -1.17 -17.25
N TYR A 397 19.54 -1.87 -17.82
CA TYR A 397 20.90 -1.90 -17.28
C TYR A 397 21.67 -0.57 -17.51
N SER A 398 21.10 0.37 -18.25
CA SER A 398 21.65 1.70 -18.56
C SER A 398 20.79 2.82 -18.00
N SER A 399 21.39 3.96 -17.66
CA SER A 399 20.68 5.20 -17.31
C SER A 399 21.02 6.28 -18.33
N GLY A 400 19.99 6.86 -18.97
CA GLY A 400 20.16 7.86 -20.03
C GLY A 400 21.03 7.31 -21.16
N ASP A 401 22.14 7.99 -21.43
CA ASP A 401 23.09 7.64 -22.50
C ASP A 401 24.34 6.91 -22.00
N SER A 402 24.32 6.38 -20.76
CA SER A 402 25.50 5.70 -20.19
C SER A 402 25.84 4.36 -20.86
N GLY A 403 24.91 3.77 -21.58
CA GLY A 403 25.08 2.53 -22.35
C GLY A 403 24.39 2.62 -23.69
N SER A 404 24.70 1.66 -24.55
CA SER A 404 24.14 1.53 -25.90
C SER A 404 23.80 0.07 -26.18
N GLY A 405 23.00 -0.17 -27.21
CA GLY A 405 22.60 -1.50 -27.66
C GLY A 405 21.09 -1.62 -27.85
N GLU A 406 20.67 -2.68 -28.51
CA GLU A 406 19.28 -2.91 -28.93
C GLU A 406 18.30 -2.84 -27.75
N SER A 407 18.65 -3.44 -26.61
CA SER A 407 17.80 -3.42 -25.40
C SER A 407 17.67 -2.02 -24.78
N VAL A 408 18.67 -1.16 -24.88
CA VAL A 408 18.60 0.23 -24.42
C VAL A 408 17.71 1.06 -25.34
N GLU A 409 17.89 0.93 -26.65
CA GLU A 409 17.07 1.61 -27.66
C GLU A 409 15.60 1.15 -27.61
N PHE A 410 15.35 -0.12 -27.28
CA PHE A 410 14.01 -0.64 -27.01
C PHE A 410 13.33 0.13 -25.86
N ILE A 411 14.02 0.33 -24.73
CA ILE A 411 13.49 1.06 -23.57
C ILE A 411 13.33 2.55 -23.88
N LYS A 412 14.26 3.19 -24.59
CA LYS A 412 14.12 4.58 -25.06
C LYS A 412 12.86 4.74 -25.89
N THR A 413 12.65 3.85 -26.86
CA THR A 413 11.48 3.84 -27.73
C THR A 413 10.17 3.67 -26.92
N ALA A 414 10.14 2.72 -25.99
CA ALA A 414 8.99 2.50 -25.13
C ALA A 414 8.69 3.71 -24.24
N THR A 415 9.74 4.34 -23.67
CA THR A 415 9.61 5.55 -22.85
C THR A 415 9.03 6.72 -23.65
N GLN A 416 9.55 6.94 -24.86
CA GLN A 416 9.05 8.00 -25.74
C GLN A 416 7.56 7.79 -26.08
N LYS A 417 7.17 6.56 -26.48
CA LYS A 417 5.77 6.22 -26.76
C LYS A 417 4.85 6.41 -25.56
N ALA A 418 5.32 6.09 -24.36
CA ALA A 418 4.54 6.31 -23.14
C ALA A 418 4.33 7.81 -22.87
N ARG A 419 5.35 8.65 -23.05
CA ARG A 419 5.26 10.12 -22.92
C ARG A 419 4.32 10.74 -23.97
N GLU A 420 4.38 10.26 -25.20
CA GLU A 420 3.50 10.72 -26.28
C GLU A 420 2.02 10.44 -25.99
N LYS A 421 1.72 9.27 -25.40
CA LYS A 421 0.35 8.84 -25.07
C LYS A 421 -0.19 9.43 -23.76
N ALA A 422 0.69 9.74 -22.81
CA ALA A 422 0.34 10.22 -21.48
C ALA A 422 1.33 11.30 -21.01
N PRO A 423 1.29 12.49 -21.64
CA PRO A 423 2.28 13.55 -21.39
C PRO A 423 2.21 14.13 -19.97
N GLU A 424 1.10 13.94 -19.27
CA GLU A 424 0.91 14.38 -17.89
C GLU A 424 1.59 13.47 -16.86
N LEU A 425 1.97 12.25 -17.24
CA LEU A 425 2.57 11.30 -16.32
C LEU A 425 4.08 11.55 -16.15
N LEU A 426 4.55 11.43 -14.92
CA LEU A 426 5.98 11.43 -14.61
C LEU A 426 6.58 10.08 -15.00
N ILE A 427 7.10 9.98 -16.23
CA ILE A 427 7.74 8.78 -16.77
C ILE A 427 9.15 9.12 -17.24
N ASP A 428 10.13 8.31 -16.85
CA ASP A 428 11.53 8.45 -17.30
C ASP A 428 12.21 7.10 -17.53
N GLY A 429 13.17 7.09 -18.43
CA GLY A 429 13.93 5.91 -18.83
C GLY A 429 14.78 6.15 -20.10
N PRO A 430 15.77 5.27 -20.34
CA PRO A 430 16.13 4.10 -19.53
C PRO A 430 16.74 4.49 -18.19
N LEU A 431 16.43 3.72 -17.14
CA LEU A 431 16.94 3.92 -15.78
C LEU A 431 17.43 2.60 -15.18
N GLN A 432 18.63 2.62 -14.60
CA GLN A 432 19.06 1.54 -13.72
C GLN A 432 18.26 1.61 -12.40
N PHE A 433 18.08 0.47 -11.75
CA PHE A 433 17.27 0.40 -10.53
C PHE A 433 17.84 1.29 -9.41
N ASP A 434 19.16 1.30 -9.21
CA ASP A 434 19.85 2.18 -8.25
C ASP A 434 19.59 3.67 -8.53
N ALA A 435 19.71 4.08 -9.80
CA ALA A 435 19.42 5.45 -10.20
C ALA A 435 17.92 5.81 -10.06
N ALA A 436 17.02 4.83 -10.18
CA ALA A 436 15.59 5.07 -9.99
C ALA A 436 15.20 5.32 -8.54
N VAL A 437 15.89 4.70 -7.55
CA VAL A 437 15.51 4.75 -6.13
C VAL A 437 16.41 5.60 -5.23
N ASP A 438 17.68 5.78 -5.58
CA ASP A 438 18.66 6.51 -4.77
C ASP A 438 18.88 7.93 -5.30
N ALA A 439 18.55 8.93 -4.49
CA ALA A 439 18.66 10.34 -4.86
C ALA A 439 20.12 10.79 -5.11
N ALA A 440 21.10 10.19 -4.45
CA ALA A 440 22.51 10.55 -4.65
C ALA A 440 23.03 9.96 -5.97
N VAL A 441 22.63 8.75 -6.32
CA VAL A 441 22.92 8.13 -7.61
C VAL A 441 22.23 8.88 -8.74
N ALA A 442 20.94 9.19 -8.57
CA ALA A 442 20.15 9.96 -9.54
C ALA A 442 20.76 11.32 -9.86
N LYS A 443 21.24 12.05 -8.85
CA LYS A 443 21.88 13.36 -9.03
C LYS A 443 23.12 13.28 -9.94
N LYS A 444 23.83 12.14 -9.93
CA LYS A 444 25.02 11.93 -10.76
C LYS A 444 24.68 11.43 -12.17
N LYS A 445 23.76 10.47 -12.27
CA LYS A 445 23.46 9.77 -13.54
C LYS A 445 22.34 10.46 -14.35
N MET A 446 21.37 11.09 -13.68
CA MET A 446 20.17 11.69 -14.28
C MET A 446 19.80 13.04 -13.65
N PRO A 447 20.67 14.08 -13.70
CA PRO A 447 20.55 15.34 -12.94
C PRO A 447 19.37 16.17 -13.44
N GLY A 448 18.47 15.93 -14.06
CA GLY A 448 17.27 16.70 -14.50
C GLY A 448 16.00 15.89 -14.42
N SER A 449 16.10 14.62 -14.04
CA SER A 449 14.96 13.74 -14.02
C SER A 449 13.97 14.08 -12.89
N ALA A 450 12.68 14.17 -13.23
CA ALA A 450 11.62 14.28 -12.26
C ALA A 450 11.26 12.94 -11.60
N VAL A 451 11.81 11.83 -12.06
CA VAL A 451 11.52 10.45 -11.61
C VAL A 451 12.70 9.83 -10.88
N ALA A 452 13.92 9.96 -11.43
CA ALA A 452 15.11 9.33 -10.86
C ALA A 452 15.32 9.72 -9.38
N GLY A 453 15.72 8.75 -8.57
CA GLY A 453 15.95 8.88 -7.14
C GLY A 453 14.68 8.87 -6.27
N ARG A 454 13.49 8.79 -6.87
CA ARG A 454 12.20 8.78 -6.15
C ARG A 454 11.09 8.03 -6.90
N ALA A 455 11.47 7.12 -7.80
CA ALA A 455 10.53 6.25 -8.50
C ALA A 455 9.79 5.35 -7.51
N ASN A 456 8.52 5.06 -7.80
CA ASN A 456 7.69 4.13 -7.05
C ASN A 456 6.88 3.17 -7.94
N VAL A 457 7.00 3.33 -9.28
CA VAL A 457 6.45 2.41 -10.27
C VAL A 457 7.61 1.98 -11.18
N PHE A 458 7.84 0.68 -11.27
CA PHE A 458 8.99 0.09 -11.97
C PHE A 458 8.50 -0.82 -13.08
N ILE A 459 8.88 -0.48 -14.32
CA ILE A 459 8.50 -1.23 -15.52
C ILE A 459 9.71 -2.02 -16.00
N PHE A 460 9.59 -3.33 -15.97
CA PHE A 460 10.63 -4.26 -16.39
C PHE A 460 10.61 -4.50 -17.88
N PRO A 461 11.78 -4.69 -18.55
CA PRO A 461 11.85 -4.87 -20.00
C PRO A 461 11.16 -6.14 -20.50
N ASP A 462 11.13 -7.17 -19.69
CA ASP A 462 10.55 -8.47 -20.00
C ASP A 462 10.08 -9.21 -18.73
N LEU A 463 9.36 -10.31 -18.93
CA LEU A 463 8.80 -11.11 -17.84
C LEU A 463 9.87 -11.76 -16.96
N ASN A 464 11.02 -12.16 -17.51
CA ASN A 464 12.08 -12.77 -16.68
C ASN A 464 12.59 -11.76 -15.67
N CYS A 465 12.89 -10.54 -16.11
CA CYS A 465 13.31 -9.45 -15.23
C CYS A 465 12.29 -9.16 -14.14
N GLY A 466 11.02 -8.96 -14.51
CA GLY A 466 9.96 -8.65 -13.56
C GLY A 466 9.67 -9.78 -12.58
N ASN A 467 9.51 -11.01 -13.08
CA ASN A 467 9.15 -12.18 -12.27
C ASN A 467 10.27 -12.57 -11.29
N ILE A 468 11.52 -12.55 -11.73
CA ILE A 468 12.68 -12.83 -10.87
C ILE A 468 12.83 -11.74 -9.82
N CYS A 469 12.74 -10.46 -10.22
CA CYS A 469 12.98 -9.33 -9.32
C CYS A 469 11.95 -9.25 -8.20
N TYR A 470 10.64 -9.34 -8.49
CA TYR A 470 9.64 -9.25 -7.41
C TYR A 470 9.79 -10.39 -6.40
N LYS A 471 10.09 -11.62 -6.87
CA LYS A 471 10.33 -12.76 -5.97
C LYS A 471 11.60 -12.59 -5.15
N ALA A 472 12.67 -12.09 -5.75
CA ALA A 472 13.91 -11.80 -5.03
C ALA A 472 13.66 -10.77 -3.92
N VAL A 473 12.99 -9.65 -4.21
CA VAL A 473 12.65 -8.62 -3.22
C VAL A 473 11.73 -9.18 -2.14
N GLN A 474 10.70 -9.95 -2.51
CA GLN A 474 9.79 -10.58 -1.55
C GLN A 474 10.55 -11.47 -0.57
N ARG A 475 11.48 -12.31 -1.06
CA ARG A 475 12.17 -13.31 -0.24
C ARG A 475 13.35 -12.76 0.55
N THR A 476 14.06 -11.76 0.02
CA THR A 476 15.29 -11.23 0.63
C THR A 476 15.02 -10.01 1.52
N ALA A 477 14.06 -9.16 1.16
CA ALA A 477 13.71 -7.98 1.92
C ALA A 477 12.48 -8.17 2.84
N GLY A 478 11.88 -9.37 2.87
CA GLY A 478 10.67 -9.65 3.65
C GLY A 478 9.45 -8.83 3.21
N ALA A 479 9.46 -8.33 1.96
CA ALA A 479 8.37 -7.51 1.44
C ALA A 479 7.07 -8.32 1.32
N VAL A 480 5.94 -7.71 1.65
CA VAL A 480 4.61 -8.25 1.34
C VAL A 480 4.32 -7.94 -0.13
N ALA A 481 4.24 -8.98 -0.96
CA ALA A 481 3.89 -8.86 -2.39
C ALA A 481 2.39 -9.09 -2.56
N ILE A 482 1.66 -8.06 -2.99
CA ILE A 482 0.21 -8.11 -3.22
C ILE A 482 -0.04 -8.12 -4.73
N GLY A 483 -0.61 -9.22 -5.23
CA GLY A 483 -0.85 -9.45 -6.66
C GLY A 483 -0.81 -10.95 -7.02
N PRO A 484 -0.83 -11.30 -8.34
CA PRO A 484 -0.78 -10.37 -9.46
C PRO A 484 -2.08 -9.60 -9.66
N ILE A 485 -1.96 -8.31 -9.88
CA ILE A 485 -3.06 -7.42 -10.24
C ILE A 485 -3.13 -7.38 -11.77
N LEU A 486 -4.19 -7.89 -12.36
CA LEU A 486 -4.37 -7.81 -13.80
C LEU A 486 -4.80 -6.40 -14.21
N GLN A 487 -4.04 -5.84 -15.14
CA GLN A 487 -4.22 -4.49 -15.67
C GLN A 487 -4.72 -4.55 -17.11
N GLY A 488 -5.46 -3.53 -17.52
CA GLY A 488 -5.87 -3.36 -18.91
C GLY A 488 -7.20 -4.00 -19.30
N LEU A 489 -7.87 -4.78 -18.45
CA LEU A 489 -9.22 -5.30 -18.69
C LEU A 489 -10.28 -4.20 -18.51
N LYS A 490 -11.40 -4.28 -19.27
CA LYS A 490 -12.55 -3.36 -19.11
C LYS A 490 -13.21 -3.45 -17.75
N LYS A 491 -13.24 -4.66 -17.14
CA LYS A 491 -13.73 -4.92 -15.79
C LYS A 491 -12.71 -5.81 -15.06
N PRO A 492 -12.54 -5.68 -13.75
CA PRO A 492 -11.52 -6.41 -13.01
C PRO A 492 -11.79 -7.92 -12.97
N VAL A 493 -10.80 -8.67 -13.40
CA VAL A 493 -10.67 -10.11 -13.13
C VAL A 493 -9.24 -10.31 -12.69
N ASN A 494 -9.03 -10.76 -11.45
CA ASN A 494 -7.69 -10.97 -10.91
C ASN A 494 -7.42 -12.44 -10.67
N ASP A 495 -6.16 -12.82 -10.89
CA ASP A 495 -5.65 -14.16 -10.72
C ASP A 495 -4.98 -14.33 -9.34
N LEU A 496 -5.04 -15.51 -8.79
CA LEU A 496 -4.35 -15.91 -7.57
C LEU A 496 -3.21 -16.87 -7.89
N SER A 497 -2.21 -16.91 -7.06
CA SER A 497 -1.25 -18.02 -7.08
C SER A 497 -1.87 -19.23 -6.40
N ARG A 498 -1.66 -20.43 -6.94
CA ARG A 498 -2.05 -21.70 -6.28
C ARG A 498 -1.46 -21.87 -4.88
N GLY A 499 -0.33 -21.23 -4.62
CA GLY A 499 0.32 -21.19 -3.30
C GLY A 499 -0.09 -19.99 -2.42
N CYS A 500 -1.16 -19.26 -2.77
CA CYS A 500 -1.61 -18.08 -2.01
C CYS A 500 -2.07 -18.46 -0.60
N LYS A 501 -1.90 -17.52 0.32
CA LYS A 501 -2.45 -17.58 1.68
C LYS A 501 -3.81 -16.90 1.73
N VAL A 502 -4.55 -17.09 2.82
CA VAL A 502 -5.84 -16.39 3.06
C VAL A 502 -5.70 -14.88 2.97
N THR A 503 -4.61 -14.32 3.50
CA THR A 503 -4.32 -12.87 3.43
C THR A 503 -4.12 -12.38 2.00
N ASP A 504 -3.52 -13.19 1.12
CA ASP A 504 -3.33 -12.83 -0.28
C ASP A 504 -4.68 -12.77 -1.01
N ILE A 505 -5.58 -13.71 -0.71
CA ILE A 505 -6.94 -13.75 -1.26
C ILE A 505 -7.74 -12.52 -0.80
N VAL A 506 -7.71 -12.22 0.50
CA VAL A 506 -8.36 -11.03 1.08
C VAL A 506 -7.88 -9.78 0.38
N ASN A 507 -6.57 -9.58 0.26
CA ASN A 507 -5.98 -8.42 -0.40
C ASN A 507 -6.38 -8.35 -1.88
N THR A 508 -6.44 -9.48 -2.60
CA THR A 508 -6.85 -9.51 -4.01
C THR A 508 -8.34 -9.16 -4.17
N ILE A 509 -9.21 -9.59 -3.25
CA ILE A 509 -10.63 -9.19 -3.23
C ILE A 509 -10.75 -7.68 -3.03
N LEU A 510 -10.04 -7.10 -2.05
CA LEU A 510 -10.04 -5.64 -1.80
C LEU A 510 -9.57 -4.86 -3.03
N ILE A 511 -8.47 -5.30 -3.65
CA ILE A 511 -7.93 -4.71 -4.88
C ILE A 511 -8.95 -4.77 -6.01
N SER A 512 -9.60 -5.93 -6.21
CA SER A 512 -10.61 -6.10 -7.25
C SER A 512 -11.82 -5.18 -7.05
N ALA A 513 -12.26 -5.03 -5.81
CA ALA A 513 -13.34 -4.10 -5.44
C ALA A 513 -12.94 -2.64 -5.73
N ILE A 514 -11.71 -2.24 -5.36
CA ILE A 514 -11.19 -0.89 -5.61
C ILE A 514 -11.08 -0.63 -7.12
N GLN A 515 -10.50 -1.56 -7.89
CA GLN A 515 -10.39 -1.43 -9.35
C GLN A 515 -11.78 -1.27 -10.00
N ALA A 516 -12.80 -1.99 -9.51
CA ALA A 516 -14.16 -1.89 -10.01
C ALA A 516 -14.80 -0.52 -9.70
N GLY A 517 -14.37 0.14 -8.66
CA GLY A 517 -14.82 1.48 -8.29
C GLY A 517 -14.20 2.61 -9.10
N GLU A 518 -13.07 2.37 -9.77
CA GLU A 518 -12.35 3.35 -10.60
C GLU A 518 -12.73 3.25 -12.11
N ASN A 519 -13.53 2.26 -12.52
CA ASN A 519 -13.99 2.03 -13.89
C ASN A 519 -15.36 2.77 -14.15
#